data_94a9775cc14575644a37284bbedc8e4c
#
_entry.id   94a9775cc14575644a37284bbedc8e4c
#
_cell.length_a   1.000
_cell.length_b   1.000
_cell.length_c   1.000
_cell.angle_alpha   90.00
_cell.angle_beta   90.00
_cell.angle_gamma   90.00
#
_symmetry.space_group_name_H-M   'P 1'
#
loop_
_entity.id
_entity.type
_entity.pdbx_description
1 polymer ?
#
loop_
_entity_poly.entity_id
_entity_poly.type
_entity_poly.pdbx_seq_one_letter_code
_entity_poly.pdbx_strand_id
1 'polypeptide(L)'
;CCHDPLGRYGDESEDKSLYATRFLEVNIKGKKSHETVENALKIVENLEHRAGKDAEGKTGDGVGIMLQISHKFFKKVTKPLGFDIGEEREYGVGMFFMPQDDLKRHREMKMLEIITEKEGLEFLGWREVPVHPEVLGSKALECMPYIMQCFIKKPEDVEKGLAFDRKLYIVRRVFSHSNAGTYTVSMSSRTIVYKGMFLVDQLGPFFADLMDKNYESAIALVHSRFSTNTQPSWRRAHPN
;
A
#
# COMPACT_ATOMS: atom_id res chain seq x y z
N CYS A 1 -0.10 -21.07 -18.04
CA CYS A 1 -0.21 -22.48 -18.45
C CYS A 1 1.02 -22.81 -19.25
N CYS A 2 2.04 -23.40 -18.62
CA CYS A 2 3.14 -24.04 -19.33
C CYS A 2 2.72 -25.50 -19.57
N HIS A 3 2.42 -25.84 -20.79
CA HIS A 3 2.24 -27.22 -21.19
C HIS A 3 3.60 -27.91 -21.16
N ASP A 4 3.77 -28.93 -20.32
CA ASP A 4 4.86 -29.87 -20.43
C ASP A 4 4.60 -30.74 -21.68
N PRO A 5 5.48 -30.71 -22.70
CA PRO A 5 5.29 -31.48 -23.93
C PRO A 5 5.43 -32.99 -23.73
N LEU A 6 5.73 -33.46 -22.53
CA LEU A 6 5.86 -34.87 -22.20
C LEU A 6 4.72 -35.45 -21.37
N GLY A 7 3.64 -34.70 -21.11
CA GLY A 7 2.40 -35.19 -20.52
C GLY A 7 2.53 -35.78 -19.11
N ARG A 8 3.55 -35.41 -18.35
CA ARG A 8 3.69 -35.83 -16.96
C ARG A 8 2.87 -34.87 -16.08
N TYR A 9 1.63 -35.20 -15.83
CA TYR A 9 0.87 -34.66 -14.72
C TYR A 9 1.50 -35.19 -13.42
N GLY A 10 2.25 -34.37 -12.72
CA GLY A 10 2.57 -34.62 -11.32
C GLY A 10 1.27 -34.66 -10.53
N ASP A 11 1.21 -35.55 -9.55
CA ASP A 11 0.07 -35.72 -8.65
C ASP A 11 -0.40 -34.37 -8.11
N GLU A 12 -1.63 -33.97 -8.46
CA GLU A 12 -2.23 -32.69 -8.08
C GLU A 12 -2.53 -32.55 -6.58
N SER A 13 -2.24 -33.58 -5.77
CA SER A 13 -2.43 -33.60 -4.33
C SER A 13 -1.25 -33.05 -3.53
N GLU A 14 -0.06 -32.98 -4.12
CA GLU A 14 1.11 -32.40 -3.48
C GLU A 14 1.28 -30.93 -3.87
N ASP A 15 0.89 -30.08 -2.93
CA ASP A 15 1.45 -28.75 -2.73
C ASP A 15 0.87 -27.55 -3.48
N LYS A 16 -0.45 -27.39 -3.42
CA LYS A 16 -1.08 -26.09 -3.75
C LYS A 16 -0.59 -24.94 -2.84
N SER A 17 -0.01 -25.24 -1.67
CA SER A 17 0.57 -24.26 -0.76
C SER A 17 1.84 -23.62 -1.34
N LEU A 18 2.62 -24.38 -2.10
CA LEU A 18 3.87 -23.92 -2.75
C LEU A 18 3.66 -22.85 -3.84
N TYR A 19 2.44 -22.68 -4.34
CA TYR A 19 2.13 -21.69 -5.38
C TYR A 19 1.49 -20.41 -4.86
N ALA A 20 1.14 -20.36 -3.57
CA ALA A 20 0.55 -19.17 -2.98
C ALA A 20 1.63 -18.11 -2.74
N THR A 21 1.48 -16.96 -3.40
CA THR A 21 2.30 -15.74 -3.20
C THR A 21 1.55 -14.70 -2.38
N ARG A 22 0.40 -15.07 -1.84
CA ARG A 22 -0.53 -14.20 -1.13
C ARG A 22 -0.97 -14.87 0.16
N PHE A 23 -0.80 -14.17 1.29
CA PHE A 23 -1.15 -14.68 2.62
C PHE A 23 -1.98 -13.66 3.38
N LEU A 24 -2.86 -14.17 4.23
CA LEU A 24 -3.71 -13.41 5.11
C LEU A 24 -3.41 -13.77 6.57
N GLU A 25 -2.93 -12.80 7.33
CA GLU A 25 -2.80 -12.88 8.79
C GLU A 25 -4.04 -12.23 9.41
N VAL A 26 -4.74 -12.93 10.31
CA VAL A 26 -5.98 -12.44 10.92
C VAL A 26 -6.06 -12.78 12.39
N ASN A 27 -6.32 -11.78 13.21
CA ASN A 27 -6.78 -12.00 14.56
C ASN A 27 -8.29 -12.25 14.57
N ILE A 28 -8.71 -13.51 14.81
CA ILE A 28 -10.12 -13.94 14.71
C ILE A 28 -11.04 -13.18 15.69
N LYS A 29 -10.50 -12.72 16.83
CA LYS A 29 -11.23 -11.91 17.81
C LYS A 29 -11.27 -10.42 17.45
N GLY A 30 -10.68 -10.01 16.33
CA GLY A 30 -10.63 -8.63 15.87
C GLY A 30 -9.74 -7.71 16.71
N LYS A 31 -8.91 -8.26 17.60
CA LYS A 31 -7.98 -7.47 18.43
C LYS A 31 -6.85 -6.94 17.55
N LYS A 32 -6.74 -5.62 17.45
CA LYS A 32 -5.65 -4.95 16.75
C LYS A 32 -4.37 -5.04 17.58
N SER A 33 -3.26 -5.36 16.92
CA SER A 33 -1.93 -5.38 17.54
C SER A 33 -0.86 -5.10 16.49
N HIS A 34 0.31 -4.66 16.94
CA HIS A 34 1.50 -4.54 16.09
C HIS A 34 2.05 -5.93 15.72
N GLU A 35 1.87 -6.92 16.58
CA GLU A 35 2.27 -8.31 16.34
C GLU A 35 1.68 -8.87 15.03
N THR A 36 0.43 -8.51 14.69
CA THR A 36 -0.16 -8.87 13.39
C THR A 36 0.65 -8.31 12.22
N VAL A 37 1.19 -7.10 12.34
CA VAL A 37 2.04 -6.48 11.30
C VAL A 37 3.40 -7.20 11.24
N GLU A 38 4.04 -7.44 12.38
CA GLU A 38 5.32 -8.16 12.45
C GLU A 38 5.21 -9.58 11.88
N ASN A 39 4.15 -10.32 12.25
CA ASN A 39 3.91 -11.67 11.73
C ASN A 39 3.70 -11.65 10.21
N ALA A 40 2.94 -10.69 9.69
CA ALA A 40 2.72 -10.55 8.25
C ALA A 40 4.02 -10.24 7.49
N LEU A 41 4.91 -9.40 8.03
CA LEU A 41 6.23 -9.15 7.46
C LEU A 41 7.10 -10.42 7.47
N LYS A 42 7.13 -11.17 8.58
CA LYS A 42 7.84 -12.46 8.65
C LYS A 42 7.31 -13.49 7.66
N ILE A 43 5.98 -13.54 7.45
CA ILE A 43 5.38 -14.42 6.43
C ILE A 43 5.93 -14.08 5.05
N VAL A 44 5.99 -12.80 4.69
CA VAL A 44 6.48 -12.40 3.37
C VAL A 44 7.98 -12.66 3.21
N GLU A 45 8.78 -12.48 4.25
CA GLU A 45 10.21 -12.83 4.27
C GLU A 45 10.43 -14.31 4.02
N ASN A 46 9.62 -15.18 4.61
CA ASN A 46 9.69 -16.63 4.41
C ASN A 46 9.35 -17.06 2.96
N LEU A 47 8.78 -16.14 2.15
CA LEU A 47 8.51 -16.35 0.73
C LEU A 47 9.71 -16.01 -0.18
N GLU A 48 10.90 -15.76 0.34
CA GLU A 48 12.08 -15.38 -0.43
C GLU A 48 12.36 -16.32 -1.60
N HIS A 49 12.21 -17.62 -1.39
CA HIS A 49 12.38 -18.65 -2.42
C HIS A 49 11.41 -18.54 -3.60
N ARG A 50 10.35 -17.72 -3.47
CA ARG A 50 9.32 -17.45 -4.48
C ARG A 50 9.44 -16.05 -5.09
N ALA A 51 10.29 -15.20 -4.53
CA ALA A 51 10.47 -13.83 -4.99
C ALA A 51 11.38 -13.81 -6.24
N GLY A 52 10.95 -13.08 -7.27
CA GLY A 52 11.82 -12.74 -8.38
C GLY A 52 12.86 -11.72 -7.95
N LYS A 53 14.11 -11.95 -8.33
CA LYS A 53 15.24 -11.03 -8.12
C LYS A 53 15.81 -10.63 -9.47
N ASP A 54 16.28 -9.38 -9.56
CA ASP A 54 17.03 -8.91 -10.72
C ASP A 54 18.44 -9.56 -10.79
N ALA A 55 19.17 -9.26 -11.86
CA ALA A 55 20.52 -9.81 -12.07
C ALA A 55 21.52 -9.40 -10.97
N GLU A 56 21.29 -8.27 -10.30
CA GLU A 56 22.12 -7.80 -9.17
C GLU A 56 21.70 -8.43 -7.82
N GLY A 57 20.54 -9.11 -7.79
CA GLY A 57 19.98 -9.71 -6.58
C GLY A 57 19.50 -8.70 -5.53
N LYS A 58 19.37 -7.43 -5.90
CA LYS A 58 19.05 -6.31 -4.98
C LYS A 58 17.70 -5.67 -5.24
N THR A 59 17.08 -5.89 -6.39
CA THR A 59 15.76 -5.38 -6.75
C THR A 59 14.80 -6.54 -6.95
N GLY A 60 13.64 -6.49 -6.31
CA GLY A 60 12.60 -7.51 -6.44
C GLY A 60 11.51 -7.13 -7.44
N ASP A 61 10.70 -8.11 -7.82
CA ASP A 61 9.54 -7.95 -8.70
C ASP A 61 8.40 -7.15 -8.06
N GLY A 62 8.41 -7.03 -6.75
CA GLY A 62 7.45 -6.28 -5.97
C GLY A 62 6.88 -7.06 -4.80
N VAL A 63 6.79 -6.36 -3.68
CA VAL A 63 6.21 -6.85 -2.42
C VAL A 63 5.28 -5.78 -1.86
N GLY A 64 4.27 -6.20 -1.13
CA GLY A 64 3.40 -5.26 -0.44
C GLY A 64 2.55 -5.90 0.64
N ILE A 65 2.00 -5.02 1.46
CA ILE A 65 1.12 -5.35 2.57
C ILE A 65 -0.10 -4.43 2.55
N MET A 66 -1.28 -4.99 2.72
CA MET A 66 -2.50 -4.26 3.02
C MET A 66 -2.86 -4.46 4.48
N LEU A 67 -3.08 -3.36 5.18
CA LEU A 67 -3.39 -3.29 6.60
C LEU A 67 -4.68 -2.51 6.84
N GLN A 68 -5.26 -2.66 8.02
CA GLN A 68 -6.27 -1.70 8.48
C GLN A 68 -5.59 -0.35 8.75
N ILE A 69 -6.33 0.73 8.59
CA ILE A 69 -5.91 2.07 9.01
C ILE A 69 -5.80 2.07 10.53
N SER A 70 -4.58 2.23 11.04
CA SER A 70 -4.32 2.32 12.48
C SER A 70 -4.63 3.73 12.98
N HIS A 71 -5.80 3.92 13.60
CA HIS A 71 -6.20 5.23 14.13
C HIS A 71 -5.19 5.78 15.14
N LYS A 72 -4.73 4.93 16.06
CA LYS A 72 -3.71 5.30 17.06
C LYS A 72 -2.42 5.82 16.42
N PHE A 73 -1.93 5.14 15.39
CA PHE A 73 -0.74 5.56 14.66
C PHE A 73 -0.98 6.88 13.92
N PHE A 74 -2.04 6.97 13.11
CA PHE A 74 -2.30 8.16 12.31
C PHE A 74 -2.61 9.39 13.16
N LYS A 75 -3.32 9.26 14.28
CA LYS A 75 -3.54 10.36 15.24
C LYS A 75 -2.21 10.88 15.82
N LYS A 76 -1.25 10.00 16.07
CA LYS A 76 0.10 10.38 16.53
C LYS A 76 0.85 11.16 15.47
N VAL A 77 0.88 10.68 14.21
CA VAL A 77 1.74 11.24 13.16
C VAL A 77 1.15 12.46 12.44
N THR A 78 -0.16 12.70 12.54
CA THR A 78 -0.81 13.90 11.98
C THR A 78 -0.81 15.08 12.93
N LYS A 79 -0.74 14.85 14.24
CA LYS A 79 -0.71 15.91 15.26
C LYS A 79 0.40 16.96 15.01
N PRO A 80 1.67 16.59 14.75
CA PRO A 80 2.71 17.58 14.46
C PRO A 80 2.55 18.29 13.10
N LEU A 81 1.70 17.78 12.21
CA LEU A 81 1.40 18.39 10.91
C LEU A 81 0.31 19.47 10.99
N GLY A 82 -0.28 19.67 12.17
CA GLY A 82 -1.22 20.76 12.45
C GLY A 82 -2.66 20.50 12.06
N PHE A 83 -3.06 19.26 11.73
CA PHE A 83 -4.47 18.92 11.49
C PHE A 83 -4.90 17.70 12.32
N ASP A 84 -6.20 17.70 12.69
CA ASP A 84 -6.83 16.60 13.43
C ASP A 84 -7.64 15.74 12.46
N ILE A 85 -7.46 14.44 12.54
CA ILE A 85 -8.20 13.46 11.72
C ILE A 85 -9.55 13.05 12.32
N GLY A 86 -9.89 13.56 13.52
CA GLY A 86 -11.13 13.21 14.20
C GLY A 86 -11.13 11.81 14.81
N GLU A 87 -12.27 11.13 14.75
CA GLU A 87 -12.47 9.81 15.32
C GLU A 87 -12.22 8.67 14.30
N GLU A 88 -12.05 7.48 14.82
CA GLU A 88 -11.83 6.29 13.99
C GLU A 88 -12.96 6.10 12.97
N ARG A 89 -12.60 5.87 11.70
CA ARG A 89 -13.50 5.69 10.55
C ARG A 89 -14.29 6.93 10.15
N GLU A 90 -13.95 8.11 10.67
CA GLU A 90 -14.49 9.40 10.23
C GLU A 90 -13.59 10.13 9.24
N TYR A 91 -12.53 9.47 8.82
CA TYR A 91 -11.62 9.95 7.79
C TYR A 91 -11.20 8.82 6.85
N GLY A 92 -10.82 9.19 5.65
CA GLY A 92 -10.18 8.32 4.68
C GLY A 92 -8.70 8.66 4.54
N VAL A 93 -7.90 7.65 4.23
CA VAL A 93 -6.47 7.81 3.92
C VAL A 93 -6.22 7.41 2.48
N GLY A 94 -5.63 8.31 1.70
CA GLY A 94 -5.08 8.04 0.38
C GLY A 94 -3.57 7.80 0.45
N MET A 95 -3.06 6.81 -0.28
CA MET A 95 -1.64 6.55 -0.49
C MET A 95 -1.32 6.74 -1.96
N PHE A 96 -0.25 7.48 -2.27
CA PHE A 96 0.09 7.87 -3.64
C PHE A 96 1.56 7.68 -3.95
N PHE A 97 1.82 7.27 -5.19
CA PHE A 97 3.11 7.38 -5.86
C PHE A 97 3.08 8.59 -6.77
N MET A 98 3.79 9.64 -6.40
CA MET A 98 3.82 10.92 -7.06
C MET A 98 5.13 11.17 -7.82
N PRO A 99 5.17 12.13 -8.77
CA PRO A 99 6.40 12.54 -9.44
C PRO A 99 7.46 13.05 -8.46
N GLN A 100 8.73 12.78 -8.75
CA GLN A 100 9.86 13.35 -8.01
C GLN A 100 10.02 14.87 -8.26
N ASP A 101 9.60 15.34 -9.44
CA ASP A 101 9.60 16.76 -9.78
C ASP A 101 8.62 17.54 -8.87
N ASP A 102 9.15 18.52 -8.15
CA ASP A 102 8.40 19.31 -7.16
C ASP A 102 7.20 20.05 -7.76
N LEU A 103 7.40 20.68 -8.93
CA LEU A 103 6.34 21.48 -9.55
C LEU A 103 5.17 20.58 -10.00
N LYS A 104 5.50 19.46 -10.64
CA LYS A 104 4.49 18.47 -11.05
C LYS A 104 3.77 17.91 -9.83
N ARG A 105 4.51 17.54 -8.78
CA ARG A 105 3.95 17.00 -7.53
C ARG A 105 2.97 17.98 -6.90
N HIS A 106 3.36 19.24 -6.69
CA HIS A 106 2.48 20.26 -6.10
C HIS A 106 1.23 20.51 -6.94
N ARG A 107 1.36 20.52 -8.27
CA ARG A 107 0.22 20.66 -9.17
C ARG A 107 -0.79 19.52 -9.01
N GLU A 108 -0.31 18.29 -8.90
CA GLU A 108 -1.17 17.12 -8.72
C GLU A 108 -1.77 17.03 -7.32
N MET A 109 -1.02 17.44 -6.29
CA MET A 109 -1.56 17.60 -4.94
C MET A 109 -2.73 18.59 -4.92
N LYS A 110 -2.55 19.77 -5.52
CA LYS A 110 -3.60 20.78 -5.62
C LYS A 110 -4.81 20.32 -6.42
N MET A 111 -4.59 19.55 -7.47
CA MET A 111 -5.67 18.94 -8.25
C MET A 111 -6.52 18.00 -7.40
N LEU A 112 -5.90 17.14 -6.57
CA LEU A 112 -6.63 16.24 -5.68
C LEU A 112 -7.45 17.01 -4.62
N GLU A 113 -6.89 18.07 -4.04
CA GLU A 113 -7.60 18.93 -3.10
C GLU A 113 -8.89 19.51 -3.74
N ILE A 114 -8.75 20.11 -4.92
CA ILE A 114 -9.88 20.70 -5.67
C ILE A 114 -10.94 19.63 -6.00
N ILE A 115 -10.52 18.45 -6.44
CA ILE A 115 -11.45 17.35 -6.75
C ILE A 115 -12.18 16.92 -5.47
N THR A 116 -11.47 16.78 -4.35
CA THR A 116 -12.04 16.39 -3.06
C THR A 116 -13.12 17.37 -2.62
N GLU A 117 -12.83 18.68 -2.69
CA GLU A 117 -13.78 19.73 -2.34
C GLU A 117 -14.99 19.76 -3.29
N LYS A 118 -14.79 19.58 -4.60
CA LYS A 118 -15.88 19.51 -5.59
C LYS A 118 -16.81 18.33 -5.38
N GLU A 119 -16.29 17.21 -4.87
CA GLU A 119 -17.10 16.03 -4.52
C GLU A 119 -17.79 16.17 -3.14
N GLY A 120 -17.69 17.34 -2.51
CA GLY A 120 -18.34 17.66 -1.24
C GLY A 120 -17.66 17.03 -0.03
N LEU A 121 -16.34 16.80 -0.10
CA LEU A 121 -15.52 16.27 0.98
C LEU A 121 -14.56 17.34 1.51
N GLU A 122 -14.22 17.27 2.78
CA GLU A 122 -13.24 18.16 3.40
C GLU A 122 -11.84 17.54 3.33
N PHE A 123 -10.91 18.25 2.70
CA PHE A 123 -9.50 17.85 2.65
C PHE A 123 -8.79 18.31 3.94
N LEU A 124 -8.22 17.38 4.70
CA LEU A 124 -7.59 17.70 5.99
C LEU A 124 -6.11 18.05 5.86
N GLY A 125 -5.36 17.33 5.04
CA GLY A 125 -3.93 17.58 4.88
C GLY A 125 -3.16 16.47 4.17
N TRP A 126 -1.90 16.79 3.90
CA TRP A 126 -0.91 15.88 3.32
C TRP A 126 0.12 15.44 4.36
N ARG A 127 0.62 14.22 4.17
CA ARG A 127 1.75 13.67 4.92
C ARG A 127 2.74 13.03 3.96
N GLU A 128 3.99 13.41 4.05
CA GLU A 128 5.07 12.63 3.42
C GLU A 128 5.29 11.34 4.21
N VAL A 129 5.39 10.22 3.51
CA VAL A 129 5.65 8.93 4.13
C VAL A 129 7.15 8.79 4.40
N PRO A 130 7.58 8.62 5.67
CA PRO A 130 8.99 8.40 5.97
C PRO A 130 9.46 7.07 5.39
N VAL A 131 10.47 7.13 4.54
CA VAL A 131 11.06 5.97 3.87
C VAL A 131 12.58 5.96 4.00
N HIS A 132 13.18 4.79 3.84
CA HIS A 132 14.61 4.53 3.88
C HIS A 132 15.11 4.04 2.50
N PRO A 133 15.41 4.97 1.55
CA PRO A 133 15.83 4.60 0.20
C PRO A 133 17.12 3.78 0.13
N GLU A 134 17.96 3.88 1.15
CA GLU A 134 19.26 3.18 1.27
C GLU A 134 19.13 1.65 1.26
N VAL A 135 17.95 1.10 1.55
CA VAL A 135 17.72 -0.35 1.52
C VAL A 135 17.44 -0.88 0.12
N LEU A 136 17.20 0.01 -0.87
CA LEU A 136 16.80 -0.36 -2.22
C LEU A 136 17.99 -0.75 -3.11
N GLY A 137 17.71 -1.62 -4.09
CA GLY A 137 18.61 -1.82 -5.22
C GLY A 137 18.56 -0.65 -6.21
N SER A 138 19.62 -0.54 -7.05
CA SER A 138 19.81 0.58 -7.99
C SER A 138 18.60 0.84 -8.89
N LYS A 139 18.04 -0.21 -9.48
CA LYS A 139 16.88 -0.11 -10.39
C LYS A 139 15.59 0.37 -9.69
N ALA A 140 15.36 -0.09 -8.45
CA ALA A 140 14.20 0.35 -7.68
C ALA A 140 14.36 1.81 -7.27
N LEU A 141 15.58 2.22 -6.91
CA LEU A 141 15.90 3.59 -6.52
C LEU A 141 15.78 4.57 -7.71
N GLU A 142 16.27 4.21 -8.89
CA GLU A 142 16.23 5.04 -10.09
C GLU A 142 14.79 5.44 -10.49
N CYS A 143 13.83 4.54 -10.30
CA CYS A 143 12.42 4.78 -10.63
C CYS A 143 11.52 4.96 -9.40
N MET A 144 12.10 5.22 -8.23
CA MET A 144 11.37 5.41 -6.99
C MET A 144 10.44 6.64 -7.08
N PRO A 145 9.14 6.49 -6.78
CA PRO A 145 8.23 7.62 -6.71
C PRO A 145 8.41 8.40 -5.42
N TYR A 146 7.91 9.64 -5.39
CA TYR A 146 7.69 10.36 -4.14
C TYR A 146 6.42 9.83 -3.46
N ILE A 147 6.50 9.44 -2.19
CA ILE A 147 5.41 8.71 -1.53
C ILE A 147 4.68 9.64 -0.55
N MET A 148 3.39 9.88 -0.84
CA MET A 148 2.56 10.79 -0.05
C MET A 148 1.27 10.11 0.44
N GLN A 149 0.79 10.59 1.57
CA GLN A 149 -0.54 10.27 2.09
C GLN A 149 -1.40 11.53 2.15
N CYS A 150 -2.69 11.40 1.84
CA CYS A 150 -3.67 12.45 2.12
C CYS A 150 -4.72 11.97 3.12
N PHE A 151 -5.33 12.91 3.80
CA PHE A 151 -6.40 12.68 4.76
C PHE A 151 -7.63 13.46 4.35
N ILE A 152 -8.78 12.78 4.30
CA ILE A 152 -10.07 13.33 3.86
C ILE A 152 -11.10 13.02 4.93
N LYS A 153 -11.80 14.06 5.41
CA LYS A 153 -12.83 13.91 6.44
C LYS A 153 -14.13 13.38 5.85
N LYS A 154 -14.80 12.55 6.62
CA LYS A 154 -16.14 12.06 6.31
C LYS A 154 -17.16 13.20 6.52
N PRO A 155 -18.04 13.49 5.54
CA PRO A 155 -19.16 14.41 5.75
C PRO A 155 -20.12 13.91 6.84
N GLU A 156 -20.79 14.83 7.54
CA GLU A 156 -21.71 14.47 8.62
C GLU A 156 -22.94 13.70 8.13
N ASP A 157 -23.43 14.03 6.94
CA ASP A 157 -24.57 13.41 6.27
C ASP A 157 -24.28 12.05 5.61
N VAL A 158 -23.04 11.60 5.67
CA VAL A 158 -22.59 10.31 5.07
C VAL A 158 -22.31 9.29 6.17
N GLU A 159 -22.91 8.10 6.04
CA GLU A 159 -22.66 6.99 6.97
C GLU A 159 -21.21 6.47 6.88
N LYS A 160 -20.68 6.01 8.05
CA LYS A 160 -19.38 5.34 8.13
C LYS A 160 -19.38 4.05 7.29
N GLY A 161 -18.23 3.70 6.76
CA GLY A 161 -18.03 2.45 6.03
C GLY A 161 -18.28 2.58 4.54
N LEU A 162 -19.15 1.74 3.97
CA LEU A 162 -19.28 1.61 2.52
C LEU A 162 -19.78 2.89 1.83
N ALA A 163 -20.67 3.65 2.47
CA ALA A 163 -21.18 4.91 1.92
C ALA A 163 -20.04 5.93 1.74
N PHE A 164 -19.21 6.08 2.77
CA PHE A 164 -18.04 6.96 2.70
C PHE A 164 -16.97 6.42 1.72
N ASP A 165 -16.68 5.10 1.74
CA ASP A 165 -15.73 4.51 0.79
C ASP A 165 -16.15 4.70 -0.68
N ARG A 166 -17.46 4.74 -0.98
CA ARG A 166 -17.97 5.09 -2.33
C ARG A 166 -17.64 6.53 -2.73
N LYS A 167 -17.75 7.48 -1.81
CA LYS A 167 -17.32 8.87 -2.03
C LYS A 167 -15.83 8.95 -2.31
N LEU A 168 -15.00 8.30 -1.49
CA LEU A 168 -13.56 8.22 -1.70
C LEU A 168 -13.21 7.56 -3.03
N TYR A 169 -13.95 6.54 -3.44
CA TYR A 169 -13.78 5.89 -4.74
C TYR A 169 -14.05 6.84 -5.91
N ILE A 170 -15.08 7.69 -5.82
CA ILE A 170 -15.37 8.71 -6.85
C ILE A 170 -14.19 9.68 -6.96
N VAL A 171 -13.71 10.25 -5.85
CA VAL A 171 -12.53 11.12 -5.82
C VAL A 171 -11.33 10.43 -6.47
N ARG A 172 -11.03 9.19 -6.06
CA ARG A 172 -9.95 8.38 -6.65
C ARG A 172 -10.10 8.24 -8.15
N ARG A 173 -11.31 7.95 -8.66
CA ARG A 173 -11.55 7.73 -10.09
C ARG A 173 -11.41 9.02 -10.88
N VAL A 174 -12.01 10.11 -10.42
CA VAL A 174 -11.90 11.42 -11.06
C VAL A 174 -10.44 11.86 -11.10
N PHE A 175 -9.73 11.77 -9.99
CA PHE A 175 -8.31 12.09 -9.92
C PHE A 175 -7.46 11.23 -10.86
N SER A 176 -7.67 9.92 -10.88
CA SER A 176 -6.92 9.00 -11.75
C SER A 176 -7.10 9.27 -13.24
N HIS A 177 -8.26 9.83 -13.63
CA HIS A 177 -8.51 10.22 -15.03
C HIS A 177 -8.00 11.62 -15.37
N SER A 178 -7.83 12.48 -14.37
CA SER A 178 -7.43 13.89 -14.54
C SER A 178 -5.92 14.10 -14.51
N ASN A 179 -5.15 13.13 -14.02
CA ASN A 179 -3.70 13.22 -13.89
C ASN A 179 -2.99 12.16 -14.73
N ALA A 180 -1.75 12.44 -15.13
CA ALA A 180 -0.91 11.52 -15.91
C ALA A 180 0.30 10.98 -15.12
N GLY A 181 0.68 11.62 -14.01
CA GLY A 181 1.93 11.34 -13.30
C GLY A 181 1.79 10.57 -12.01
N THR A 182 0.69 10.78 -11.29
CA THR A 182 0.44 10.18 -9.98
C THR A 182 -0.33 8.85 -10.09
N TYR A 183 0.08 7.88 -9.29
CA TYR A 183 -0.63 6.62 -9.13
C TYR A 183 -1.23 6.53 -7.73
N THR A 184 -2.55 6.34 -7.64
CA THR A 184 -3.23 6.10 -6.37
C THR A 184 -3.05 4.63 -5.96
N VAL A 185 -2.22 4.39 -4.95
CA VAL A 185 -1.94 3.05 -4.40
C VAL A 185 -3.18 2.50 -3.70
N SER A 186 -3.73 3.29 -2.78
CA SER A 186 -4.98 2.99 -2.08
C SER A 186 -5.70 4.28 -1.68
N MET A 187 -7.02 4.22 -1.51
CA MET A 187 -7.83 5.28 -0.92
C MET A 187 -9.06 4.65 -0.28
N SER A 188 -9.13 4.66 1.04
CA SER A 188 -10.19 4.00 1.80
C SER A 188 -10.31 4.60 3.21
N SER A 189 -11.46 4.37 3.85
CA SER A 189 -11.67 4.66 5.28
C SER A 189 -11.32 3.48 6.19
N ARG A 190 -10.90 2.34 5.63
CA ARG A 190 -10.69 1.09 6.38
C ARG A 190 -9.32 0.49 6.22
N THR A 191 -8.76 0.54 5.03
CA THR A 191 -7.50 -0.15 4.68
C THR A 191 -6.54 0.78 3.96
N ILE A 192 -5.26 0.46 4.09
CA ILE A 192 -4.16 1.14 3.41
C ILE A 192 -3.19 0.11 2.86
N VAL A 193 -2.53 0.41 1.74
CA VAL A 193 -1.56 -0.46 1.09
C VAL A 193 -0.19 0.19 1.08
N TYR A 194 0.81 -0.54 1.59
CA TYR A 194 2.23 -0.26 1.45
C TYR A 194 2.82 -1.26 0.47
N LYS A 195 3.44 -0.81 -0.61
CA LYS A 195 4.01 -1.68 -1.64
C LYS A 195 5.13 -0.99 -2.42
N GLY A 196 5.93 -1.77 -3.13
CA GLY A 196 6.99 -1.25 -3.99
C GLY A 196 7.80 -2.34 -4.67
N MET A 197 8.85 -1.92 -5.39
CA MET A 197 9.81 -2.84 -6.04
C MET A 197 10.84 -3.32 -5.03
N PHE A 198 10.39 -4.13 -4.09
CA PHE A 198 11.21 -4.64 -2.98
C PHE A 198 11.60 -6.10 -3.18
N LEU A 199 12.71 -6.50 -2.56
CA LEU A 199 12.89 -7.85 -2.04
C LEU A 199 11.99 -8.00 -0.80
N VAL A 200 11.73 -9.25 -0.44
CA VAL A 200 10.78 -9.58 0.65
C VAL A 200 11.20 -9.03 2.01
N ASP A 201 12.49 -8.93 2.26
CA ASP A 201 13.11 -8.42 3.49
C ASP A 201 13.24 -6.88 3.53
N GLN A 202 12.97 -6.19 2.41
CA GLN A 202 13.11 -4.73 2.33
C GLN A 202 11.82 -3.98 2.69
N LEU A 203 10.64 -4.61 2.63
CA LEU A 203 9.35 -3.94 2.83
C LEU A 203 9.24 -3.26 4.19
N GLY A 204 9.53 -3.96 5.27
CA GLY A 204 9.51 -3.42 6.63
C GLY A 204 10.55 -2.31 6.82
N PRO A 205 11.85 -2.58 6.59
CA PRO A 205 12.89 -1.57 6.73
C PRO A 205 12.70 -0.31 5.86
N PHE A 206 12.10 -0.44 4.67
CA PHE A 206 11.86 0.71 3.79
C PHE A 206 10.80 1.68 4.34
N PHE A 207 9.68 1.17 4.85
CA PHE A 207 8.60 2.01 5.39
C PHE A 207 8.72 2.13 6.91
N ALA A 208 9.21 3.27 7.41
CA ALA A 208 9.31 3.53 8.84
C ALA A 208 7.96 3.35 9.58
N ASP A 209 6.84 3.60 8.92
CA ASP A 209 5.49 3.41 9.45
C ASP A 209 5.24 1.98 9.92
N LEU A 210 5.72 0.98 9.16
CA LEU A 210 5.52 -0.44 9.45
C LEU A 210 6.32 -0.92 10.68
N MET A 211 7.36 -0.19 11.05
CA MET A 211 8.21 -0.49 12.20
C MET A 211 7.75 0.22 13.49
N ASP A 212 6.78 1.16 13.39
CA ASP A 212 6.27 1.86 14.57
C ASP A 212 5.30 0.97 15.35
N LYS A 213 5.62 0.69 16.63
CA LYS A 213 4.82 -0.15 17.53
C LYS A 213 3.39 0.37 17.78
N ASN A 214 3.09 1.62 17.43
CA ASN A 214 1.74 2.15 17.49
C ASN A 214 0.92 1.79 16.24
N TYR A 215 1.55 1.24 15.20
CA TYR A 215 0.82 0.75 14.04
C TYR A 215 0.19 -0.60 14.38
N GLU A 216 -1.12 -0.60 14.60
CA GLU A 216 -1.91 -1.77 15.02
C GLU A 216 -2.87 -2.18 13.90
N SER A 217 -2.98 -3.48 13.66
CA SER A 217 -3.97 -4.06 12.75
C SER A 217 -4.46 -5.40 13.28
N ALA A 218 -5.70 -5.77 12.98
CA ALA A 218 -6.21 -7.11 13.24
C ALA A 218 -6.18 -8.00 11.99
N ILE A 219 -5.91 -7.40 10.81
CA ILE A 219 -5.86 -8.09 9.53
C ILE A 219 -4.67 -7.54 8.74
N ALA A 220 -3.88 -8.43 8.15
CA ALA A 220 -2.83 -8.08 7.21
C ALA A 220 -2.86 -9.03 6.01
N LEU A 221 -2.94 -8.48 4.80
CA LEU A 221 -2.79 -9.24 3.56
C LEU A 221 -1.43 -8.91 2.96
N VAL A 222 -0.57 -9.89 2.87
CA VAL A 222 0.76 -9.75 2.24
C VAL A 222 0.81 -10.46 0.90
N HIS A 223 1.61 -9.91 0.00
CA HIS A 223 1.84 -10.48 -1.32
C HIS A 223 3.29 -10.28 -1.74
N SER A 224 3.94 -11.37 -2.12
CA SER A 224 5.20 -11.33 -2.87
C SER A 224 4.90 -11.70 -4.32
N ARG A 225 5.26 -10.78 -5.23
CA ARG A 225 4.98 -10.95 -6.64
C ARG A 225 6.11 -11.70 -7.35
N PHE A 226 5.72 -12.64 -8.20
CA PHE A 226 6.57 -13.18 -9.25
C PHE A 226 6.09 -12.69 -10.61
N SER A 227 6.95 -11.98 -11.36
CA SER A 227 6.62 -11.41 -12.66
C SER A 227 7.01 -12.39 -13.77
N THR A 228 6.03 -13.03 -14.40
CA THR A 228 6.27 -13.95 -15.52
C THR A 228 6.16 -13.28 -16.89
N ASN A 229 5.23 -12.35 -17.07
CA ASN A 229 4.88 -11.78 -18.37
C ASN A 229 4.84 -10.25 -18.42
N THR A 230 5.20 -9.56 -17.33
CA THR A 230 5.20 -8.10 -17.26
C THR A 230 6.45 -7.61 -16.54
N GLN A 231 7.03 -6.52 -17.05
CA GLN A 231 8.14 -5.87 -16.36
C GLN A 231 7.71 -5.37 -14.98
N PRO A 232 8.52 -5.61 -13.93
CA PRO A 232 8.28 -5.06 -12.60
C PRO A 232 8.21 -3.54 -12.62
N SER A 233 7.35 -2.98 -11.78
CA SER A 233 7.31 -1.53 -11.54
C SER A 233 6.64 -1.24 -10.20
N TRP A 234 6.90 -0.07 -9.61
CA TRP A 234 6.26 0.38 -8.38
C TRP A 234 4.74 0.28 -8.42
N ARG A 235 4.13 0.69 -9.55
CA ARG A 235 2.66 0.66 -9.74
C ARG A 235 2.10 -0.76 -9.79
N ARG A 236 2.85 -1.69 -10.37
CA ARG A 236 2.41 -3.08 -10.61
C ARG A 236 2.70 -4.02 -9.46
N ALA A 237 3.46 -3.60 -8.44
CA ALA A 237 3.59 -4.36 -7.22
C ALA A 237 2.22 -4.64 -6.59
N HIS A 238 2.05 -5.80 -5.97
CA HIS A 238 0.83 -6.19 -5.28
C HIS A 238 0.93 -5.96 -3.77
N PRO A 239 -0.21 -5.91 -3.03
CA PRO A 239 -1.61 -5.98 -3.49
C PRO A 239 -2.08 -4.70 -4.20
N ASN A 240 -3.13 -4.85 -5.02
CA ASN A 240 -3.83 -3.76 -5.73
C ASN A 240 -5.25 -3.64 -5.22
#